data_9305ef38daa91d48fd3bf8bf8974d08c
#
_entry.id   9305ef38daa91d48fd3bf8bf8974d08c
#
_cell.length_a   1.000
_cell.length_b   1.000
_cell.length_c   1.000
_cell.angle_alpha   90.00
_cell.angle_beta   90.00
_cell.angle_gamma   90.00
#
_symmetry.space_group_name_H-M   'P 1'
#
loop_
_entity.id
_entity.type
_entity.pdbx_description
1 polymer ?
#
loop_
_entity_poly.entity_id
_entity_poly.type
_entity_poly.pdbx_seq_one_letter_code
_entity_poly.pdbx_strand_id
1 'polypeptide(L)'
;MSENHLQGKDKSSIVIGLKFGDDFVSMMTFCKSRYNKNYMWELSRYAVKRNTNVVGGFSRLLTNFRQNHSGSIISYADRSYSNGDVYYKNGFKLIKTNPPSYKYVNLGKSIKRMHRANFMKKKLAPGDSRPEWKVMFDAGYKQIFDCGTLSFCIA
;
A
#
# COMPACT_ATOMS: atom_id res chain seq x y z
N MET A 1 -9.58 -9.13 5.84
CA MET A 1 -8.78 -8.17 5.04
C MET A 1 -9.63 -7.42 4.02
N SER A 2 -10.40 -8.08 3.16
CA SER A 2 -11.16 -7.41 2.09
C SER A 2 -12.12 -6.32 2.58
N GLU A 3 -12.73 -6.50 3.73
CA GLU A 3 -13.69 -5.54 4.32
C GLU A 3 -13.07 -4.56 5.31
N ASN A 4 -11.91 -4.89 5.87
CA ASN A 4 -11.29 -4.14 6.97
C ASN A 4 -10.02 -3.37 6.57
N HIS A 5 -9.62 -3.42 5.31
CA HIS A 5 -8.45 -2.66 4.81
C HIS A 5 -8.83 -1.86 3.56
N LEU A 6 -8.47 -0.57 3.53
CA LEU A 6 -8.79 0.35 2.43
C LEU A 6 -8.37 -0.14 1.04
N GLN A 7 -7.24 -0.84 0.96
CA GLN A 7 -6.74 -1.41 -0.30
C GLN A 7 -7.16 -2.87 -0.51
N GLY A 8 -7.99 -3.42 0.39
CA GLY A 8 -8.51 -4.77 0.30
C GLY A 8 -7.46 -5.87 0.45
N LYS A 9 -7.75 -7.04 -0.14
CA LYS A 9 -6.91 -8.24 -0.14
C LYS A 9 -5.62 -8.02 -0.93
N ASP A 10 -4.50 -8.58 -0.45
CA ASP A 10 -3.22 -8.60 -1.16
C ASP A 10 -2.73 -10.03 -1.45
N LYS A 11 -1.62 -10.13 -2.20
CA LYS A 11 -0.94 -11.39 -2.51
C LYS A 11 0.24 -11.57 -1.54
N SER A 12 -0.05 -11.69 -0.25
CA SER A 12 0.97 -11.98 0.77
C SER A 12 1.28 -13.46 0.87
N SER A 13 2.52 -13.78 1.26
CA SER A 13 2.97 -15.15 1.52
C SER A 13 2.84 -15.55 3.00
N ILE A 14 2.83 -14.54 3.89
CA ILE A 14 2.72 -14.76 5.33
C ILE A 14 1.57 -13.90 5.86
N VAL A 15 0.70 -14.52 6.66
CA VAL A 15 -0.42 -13.84 7.32
C VAL A 15 -0.38 -14.20 8.79
N ILE A 16 -0.34 -13.20 9.65
CA ILE A 16 -0.34 -13.35 11.11
C ILE A 16 -1.56 -12.63 11.66
N GLY A 17 -2.26 -13.23 12.59
CA GLY A 17 -3.48 -12.67 13.18
C GLY A 17 -3.48 -12.75 14.70
N LEU A 18 -4.11 -11.76 15.34
CA LEU A 18 -4.48 -11.80 16.75
C LEU A 18 -5.95 -12.24 16.86
N LYS A 19 -6.20 -13.17 17.78
CA LYS A 19 -7.54 -13.59 18.16
C LYS A 19 -7.93 -13.01 19.51
N PHE A 20 -9.22 -12.76 19.67
CA PHE A 20 -9.88 -12.58 20.96
C PHE A 20 -11.09 -13.52 20.99
N GLY A 21 -11.02 -14.55 21.84
CA GLY A 21 -11.89 -15.71 21.70
C GLY A 21 -11.66 -16.38 20.34
N ASP A 22 -12.74 -16.67 19.63
CA ASP A 22 -12.69 -17.27 18.28
C ASP A 22 -12.53 -16.26 17.13
N ASP A 23 -12.62 -14.97 17.43
CA ASP A 23 -12.61 -13.91 16.44
C ASP A 23 -11.19 -13.38 16.14
N PHE A 24 -10.86 -13.23 14.85
CA PHE A 24 -9.69 -12.45 14.45
C PHE A 24 -9.97 -10.95 14.60
N VAL A 25 -9.25 -10.30 15.52
CA VAL A 25 -9.43 -8.87 15.81
C VAL A 25 -8.41 -7.98 15.09
N SER A 26 -7.24 -8.52 14.73
CA SER A 26 -6.29 -7.80 13.89
C SER A 26 -5.43 -8.77 13.08
N MET A 27 -4.94 -8.31 11.92
CA MET A 27 -4.13 -9.11 11.01
C MET A 27 -3.03 -8.26 10.38
N MET A 28 -1.88 -8.90 10.16
CA MET A 28 -0.73 -8.31 9.47
C MET A 28 -0.23 -9.27 8.40
N THR A 29 0.16 -8.74 7.24
CA THR A 29 0.59 -9.57 6.10
C THR A 29 1.95 -9.13 5.59
N PHE A 30 2.75 -10.13 5.21
CA PHE A 30 4.10 -9.94 4.68
C PHE A 30 4.30 -10.71 3.37
N CYS A 31 5.18 -10.18 2.52
CA CYS A 31 5.68 -10.88 1.35
C CYS A 31 7.17 -10.54 1.14
N LYS A 32 7.83 -11.23 0.21
CA LYS A 32 9.16 -10.79 -0.26
C LYS A 32 9.06 -9.40 -0.86
N SER A 33 10.05 -8.54 -0.56
CA SER A 33 10.00 -7.16 -1.03
C SER A 33 9.89 -7.07 -2.56
N ARG A 34 8.82 -6.41 -3.02
CA ARG A 34 8.45 -6.31 -4.44
C ARG A 34 9.16 -5.18 -5.15
N TYR A 35 9.24 -4.03 -4.52
CA TYR A 35 9.71 -2.79 -5.14
C TYR A 35 11.16 -2.46 -4.81
N ASN A 36 11.62 -2.72 -3.60
CA ASN A 36 12.99 -2.44 -3.17
C ASN A 36 13.69 -3.71 -2.69
N LYS A 37 14.54 -4.26 -3.54
CA LYS A 37 15.24 -5.54 -3.30
C LYS A 37 16.35 -5.47 -2.24
N ASN A 38 16.67 -4.28 -1.73
CA ASN A 38 17.59 -4.11 -0.61
C ASN A 38 16.99 -4.57 0.72
N TYR A 39 15.67 -4.82 0.76
CA TYR A 39 14.96 -5.34 1.93
C TYR A 39 14.45 -6.75 1.65
N MET A 40 14.51 -7.60 2.67
CA MET A 40 14.07 -8.99 2.54
C MET A 40 12.54 -9.10 2.50
N TRP A 41 11.86 -8.35 3.36
CA TRP A 41 10.42 -8.43 3.55
C TRP A 41 9.73 -7.10 3.26
N GLU A 42 8.49 -7.19 2.84
CA GLU A 42 7.57 -6.07 2.75
C GLU A 42 6.37 -6.34 3.66
N LEU A 43 6.16 -5.46 4.65
CA LEU A 43 4.91 -5.41 5.39
C LEU A 43 3.86 -4.81 4.47
N SER A 44 2.97 -5.66 3.94
CA SER A 44 2.02 -5.29 2.90
C SER A 44 0.75 -4.67 3.46
N ARG A 45 0.21 -5.23 4.55
CA ARG A 45 -1.06 -4.80 5.16
C ARG A 45 -1.03 -4.98 6.67
N TYR A 46 -1.68 -4.05 7.34
CA TYR A 46 -2.14 -4.17 8.71
C TYR A 46 -3.60 -3.75 8.76
N ALA A 47 -4.44 -4.56 9.35
CA ALA A 47 -5.86 -4.27 9.50
C ALA A 47 -6.36 -4.66 10.89
N VAL A 48 -7.31 -3.89 11.39
CA VAL A 48 -8.06 -4.16 12.62
C VAL A 48 -9.52 -4.40 12.23
N LYS A 49 -10.21 -5.28 12.95
CA LYS A 49 -11.65 -5.54 12.77
C LYS A 49 -12.41 -4.24 12.96
N ARG A 50 -13.40 -3.97 12.11
CA ARG A 50 -14.24 -2.76 12.23
C ARG A 50 -14.86 -2.66 13.63
N ASN A 51 -15.01 -1.44 14.11
CA ASN A 51 -15.58 -1.13 15.42
C ASN A 51 -14.82 -1.78 16.59
N THR A 52 -13.54 -2.09 16.41
CA THR A 52 -12.68 -2.68 17.43
C THR A 52 -11.42 -1.85 17.58
N ASN A 53 -10.95 -1.63 18.79
CA ASN A 53 -9.65 -1.05 19.09
C ASN A 53 -8.74 -2.12 19.70
N VAL A 54 -7.64 -2.44 19.03
CA VAL A 54 -6.68 -3.46 19.47
C VAL A 54 -5.39 -2.76 19.90
N VAL A 55 -5.33 -2.38 21.18
CA VAL A 55 -4.16 -1.72 21.76
C VAL A 55 -2.94 -2.63 21.65
N GLY A 56 -1.83 -2.10 21.09
CA GLY A 56 -0.61 -2.86 20.88
C GLY A 56 -0.69 -3.95 19.79
N GLY A 57 -1.78 -4.01 19.02
CA GLY A 57 -1.96 -5.04 17.98
C GLY A 57 -0.87 -5.04 16.93
N PHE A 58 -0.46 -3.86 16.45
CA PHE A 58 0.63 -3.73 15.48
C PHE A 58 1.96 -4.26 16.05
N SER A 59 2.36 -3.80 17.25
CA SER A 59 3.64 -4.21 17.85
C SER A 59 3.69 -5.70 18.15
N ARG A 60 2.61 -6.30 18.66
CA ARG A 60 2.54 -7.74 18.93
C ARG A 60 2.72 -8.57 17.67
N LEU A 61 2.03 -8.21 16.58
CA LEU A 61 2.15 -8.92 15.31
C LEU A 61 3.52 -8.75 14.67
N LEU A 62 4.09 -7.54 14.73
CA LEU A 62 5.44 -7.27 14.25
C LEU A 62 6.49 -8.04 15.05
N THR A 63 6.39 -8.07 16.36
CA THR A 63 7.30 -8.83 17.24
C THR A 63 7.23 -10.31 16.93
N ASN A 64 6.03 -10.89 16.82
CA ASN A 64 5.85 -12.30 16.44
C ASN A 64 6.48 -12.60 15.06
N PHE A 65 6.29 -11.71 14.08
CA PHE A 65 6.94 -11.88 12.78
C PHE A 65 8.46 -11.92 12.91
N ARG A 66 9.06 -10.95 13.62
CA ARG A 66 10.52 -10.84 13.77
C ARG A 66 11.16 -11.96 14.59
N GLN A 67 10.42 -12.58 15.49
CA GLN A 67 10.89 -13.77 16.23
C GLN A 67 11.01 -15.02 15.32
N ASN A 68 10.17 -15.09 14.29
CA ASN A 68 10.10 -16.26 13.40
C ASN A 68 10.76 -16.04 12.03
N HIS A 69 11.07 -14.81 11.68
CA HIS A 69 11.62 -14.43 10.37
C HIS A 69 12.71 -13.37 10.51
N SER A 70 13.92 -13.71 10.14
CA SER A 70 15.05 -12.77 10.08
C SER A 70 14.97 -11.87 8.86
N GLY A 71 15.69 -10.74 8.91
CA GLY A 71 15.91 -9.83 7.80
C GLY A 71 15.13 -8.52 7.89
N SER A 72 15.56 -7.56 7.10
CA SER A 72 15.01 -6.21 7.07
C SER A 72 13.61 -6.16 6.44
N ILE A 73 12.79 -5.25 6.97
CA ILE A 73 11.39 -5.06 6.54
C ILE A 73 11.24 -3.64 5.98
N ILE A 74 10.61 -3.53 4.82
CA ILE A 74 10.15 -2.24 4.26
C ILE A 74 8.63 -2.18 4.32
N SER A 75 8.08 -0.98 4.48
CA SER A 75 6.64 -0.72 4.35
C SER A 75 6.36 0.64 3.77
N TYR A 76 5.14 0.85 3.29
CA TYR A 76 4.71 2.06 2.61
C TYR A 76 3.42 2.58 3.22
N ALA A 77 3.43 3.82 3.71
CA ALA A 77 2.25 4.52 4.22
C ALA A 77 1.71 5.49 3.16
N ASP A 78 0.43 5.35 2.83
CA ASP A 78 -0.27 6.30 1.96
C ASP A 78 -0.57 7.58 2.75
N ARG A 79 -0.03 8.71 2.29
CA ARG A 79 -0.17 10.02 2.95
C ARG A 79 -1.58 10.58 2.90
N SER A 80 -2.47 10.00 2.10
CA SER A 80 -3.90 10.35 2.12
C SER A 80 -4.60 9.87 3.41
N TYR A 81 -4.00 8.91 4.13
CA TYR A 81 -4.63 8.24 5.27
C TYR A 81 -3.74 8.13 6.51
N SER A 82 -2.43 8.36 6.38
CA SER A 82 -1.49 8.12 7.46
C SER A 82 -0.30 9.07 7.40
N ASN A 83 0.09 9.60 8.55
CA ASN A 83 1.34 10.33 8.77
C ASN A 83 2.52 9.41 9.14
N GLY A 84 2.28 8.11 9.30
CA GLY A 84 3.32 7.14 9.61
C GLY A 84 3.57 6.88 11.09
N ASP A 85 2.79 7.45 12.02
CA ASP A 85 3.01 7.34 13.47
C ASP A 85 3.16 5.90 13.96
N VAL A 86 2.36 4.98 13.43
CA VAL A 86 2.44 3.57 13.81
C VAL A 86 3.83 2.97 13.50
N TYR A 87 4.46 3.40 12.43
CA TYR A 87 5.79 2.95 12.05
C TYR A 87 6.86 3.52 12.98
N TYR A 88 6.84 4.82 13.24
CA TYR A 88 7.77 5.46 14.17
C TYR A 88 7.70 4.84 15.57
N LYS A 89 6.48 4.65 16.10
CA LYS A 89 6.26 4.03 17.42
C LYS A 89 6.75 2.59 17.53
N ASN A 90 6.95 1.91 16.39
CA ASN A 90 7.43 0.54 16.34
C ASN A 90 8.86 0.41 15.80
N GLY A 91 9.64 1.49 15.86
CA GLY A 91 11.08 1.48 15.56
C GLY A 91 11.45 1.50 14.07
N PHE A 92 10.49 1.73 13.19
CA PHE A 92 10.81 1.96 11.78
C PHE A 92 11.41 3.35 11.58
N LYS A 93 12.31 3.45 10.62
CA LYS A 93 12.91 4.71 10.18
C LYS A 93 12.29 5.12 8.84
N LEU A 94 11.97 6.40 8.69
CA LEU A 94 11.59 6.97 7.41
C LEU A 94 12.83 7.02 6.51
N ILE A 95 12.74 6.43 5.33
CA ILE A 95 13.85 6.39 4.35
C ILE A 95 13.57 7.23 3.11
N LYS A 96 12.29 7.47 2.80
CA LYS A 96 11.92 8.26 1.63
C LYS A 96 10.50 8.81 1.73
N THR A 97 10.34 10.05 1.31
CA THR A 97 9.03 10.65 0.98
C THR A 97 8.87 10.64 -0.54
N ASN A 98 7.93 9.84 -1.04
CA ASN A 98 7.65 9.76 -2.47
C ASN A 98 6.64 10.85 -2.85
N PRO A 99 6.84 11.49 -4.02
CA PRO A 99 5.91 12.52 -4.50
C PRO A 99 4.52 11.93 -4.82
N PRO A 100 3.50 12.80 -4.96
CA PRO A 100 2.19 12.39 -5.45
C PRO A 100 2.27 11.63 -6.77
N SER A 101 1.48 10.58 -6.88
CA SER A 101 1.25 9.84 -8.11
C SER A 101 -0.20 10.02 -8.54
N TYR A 102 -0.59 9.49 -9.71
CA TYR A 102 -1.94 9.65 -10.22
C TYR A 102 -2.53 8.33 -10.73
N LYS A 103 -3.86 8.31 -10.75
CA LYS A 103 -4.68 7.29 -11.39
C LYS A 103 -5.59 7.97 -12.41
N TYR A 104 -6.00 7.23 -13.43
CA TYR A 104 -6.98 7.71 -14.38
C TYR A 104 -8.40 7.33 -13.95
N VAL A 105 -9.35 8.21 -14.27
CA VAL A 105 -10.79 7.97 -14.14
C VAL A 105 -11.48 8.46 -15.41
N ASN A 106 -12.49 7.75 -15.87
CA ASN A 106 -13.37 8.20 -16.95
C ASN A 106 -14.79 8.34 -16.40
N LEU A 107 -15.19 9.57 -16.11
CA LEU A 107 -16.48 9.86 -15.49
C LEU A 107 -17.69 9.50 -16.36
N GLY A 108 -17.51 9.47 -17.68
CA GLY A 108 -18.57 9.05 -18.62
C GLY A 108 -18.76 7.54 -18.72
N LYS A 109 -17.79 6.73 -18.23
CA LYS A 109 -17.84 5.26 -18.28
C LYS A 109 -17.90 4.62 -16.89
N SER A 110 -17.05 5.09 -15.96
CA SER A 110 -16.94 4.53 -14.61
C SER A 110 -16.14 5.47 -13.72
N ILE A 111 -16.55 5.60 -12.46
CA ILE A 111 -15.79 6.29 -11.40
C ILE A 111 -14.61 5.46 -10.87
N LYS A 112 -14.41 4.24 -11.39
CA LYS A 112 -13.32 3.36 -10.96
C LYS A 112 -11.97 3.99 -11.30
N ARG A 113 -11.13 4.12 -10.28
CA ARG A 113 -9.74 4.59 -10.44
C ARG A 113 -8.88 3.49 -11.05
N MET A 114 -8.27 3.77 -12.18
CA MET A 114 -7.44 2.83 -12.94
C MET A 114 -5.96 3.20 -12.81
N HIS A 115 -5.11 2.20 -12.63
CA HIS A 115 -3.69 2.40 -12.47
C HIS A 115 -3.05 2.96 -13.75
N ARG A 116 -2.18 3.99 -13.63
CA ARG A 116 -1.53 4.66 -14.76
C ARG A 116 -0.77 3.72 -15.69
N ALA A 117 -0.21 2.62 -15.19
CA ALA A 117 0.52 1.65 -16.01
C ALA A 117 -0.33 1.01 -17.14
N ASN A 118 -1.66 1.05 -17.00
CA ASN A 118 -2.57 0.58 -18.05
C ASN A 118 -2.68 1.57 -19.22
N PHE A 119 -2.24 2.81 -19.02
CA PHE A 119 -2.42 3.94 -19.92
C PHE A 119 -1.10 4.49 -20.47
N MET A 120 -0.01 3.73 -20.36
CA MET A 120 1.28 4.16 -20.88
C MET A 120 1.19 4.43 -22.39
N LYS A 121 1.60 5.62 -22.82
CA LYS A 121 1.55 6.11 -24.20
C LYS A 121 2.07 5.09 -25.23
N LYS A 122 3.21 4.43 -24.94
CA LYS A 122 3.78 3.40 -25.81
C LYS A 122 2.86 2.20 -26.08
N LYS A 123 1.84 1.99 -25.20
CA LYS A 123 0.85 0.92 -25.37
C LYS A 123 -0.40 1.38 -26.12
N LEU A 124 -0.84 2.61 -25.88
CA LEU A 124 -2.12 3.09 -26.36
C LEU A 124 -2.03 3.96 -27.62
N ALA A 125 -0.93 4.69 -27.78
CA ALA A 125 -0.71 5.61 -28.89
C ALA A 125 0.78 5.61 -29.29
N PRO A 126 1.33 4.47 -29.78
CA PRO A 126 2.69 4.42 -30.26
C PRO A 126 2.85 5.40 -31.44
N GLY A 127 3.89 6.25 -31.37
CA GLY A 127 4.14 7.27 -32.41
C GLY A 127 3.42 8.61 -32.24
N ASP A 128 2.46 8.75 -31.31
CA ASP A 128 1.86 10.04 -31.01
C ASP A 128 2.88 10.99 -30.36
N SER A 129 3.07 12.20 -30.88
CA SER A 129 4.01 13.18 -30.34
C SER A 129 3.53 13.87 -29.05
N ARG A 130 2.21 13.88 -28.81
CA ARG A 130 1.59 14.54 -27.65
C ARG A 130 1.98 13.83 -26.33
N PRO A 131 2.05 14.53 -25.18
CA PRO A 131 2.27 13.90 -23.88
C PRO A 131 1.11 12.98 -23.48
N GLU A 132 1.39 11.93 -22.69
CA GLU A 132 0.42 10.92 -22.25
C GLU A 132 -0.89 11.54 -21.71
N TRP A 133 -0.78 12.52 -20.83
CA TRP A 133 -1.94 13.15 -20.21
C TRP A 133 -2.87 13.81 -21.21
N LYS A 134 -2.32 14.40 -22.29
CA LYS A 134 -3.12 15.06 -23.35
C LYS A 134 -3.89 14.04 -24.18
N VAL A 135 -3.24 12.94 -24.58
CA VAL A 135 -3.88 11.83 -25.29
C VAL A 135 -5.02 11.25 -24.44
N MET A 136 -4.78 11.05 -23.15
CA MET A 136 -5.79 10.50 -22.24
C MET A 136 -6.93 11.48 -21.97
N PHE A 137 -6.62 12.78 -21.88
CA PHE A 137 -7.63 13.81 -21.71
C PHE A 137 -8.60 13.86 -22.89
N ASP A 138 -8.07 13.82 -24.10
CA ASP A 138 -8.87 13.83 -25.34
C ASP A 138 -9.72 12.54 -25.46
N ALA A 139 -9.24 11.42 -24.88
CA ALA A 139 -10.00 10.15 -24.77
C ALA A 139 -11.02 10.15 -23.60
N GLY A 140 -11.25 11.28 -22.92
CA GLY A 140 -12.22 11.45 -21.84
C GLY A 140 -11.76 11.01 -20.46
N TYR A 141 -10.45 10.77 -20.27
CA TYR A 141 -9.88 10.41 -18.97
C TYR A 141 -9.35 11.64 -18.22
N LYS A 142 -9.54 11.65 -16.92
CA LYS A 142 -9.00 12.65 -16.00
C LYS A 142 -7.99 12.01 -15.05
N GLN A 143 -6.98 12.78 -14.64
CA GLN A 143 -6.02 12.37 -13.62
C GLN A 143 -6.53 12.73 -12.24
N ILE A 144 -6.47 11.78 -11.30
CA ILE A 144 -6.68 12.01 -9.86
C ILE A 144 -5.38 11.70 -9.16
N PHE A 145 -4.80 12.71 -8.53
CA PHE A 145 -3.56 12.59 -7.77
C PHE A 145 -3.82 12.08 -6.36
N ASP A 146 -2.88 11.27 -5.84
CA ASP A 146 -2.79 10.94 -4.43
C ASP A 146 -1.87 11.94 -3.71
N CYS A 147 -1.67 11.75 -2.40
CA CYS A 147 -0.78 12.60 -1.58
C CYS A 147 0.68 12.09 -1.56
N GLY A 148 1.00 11.07 -2.32
CA GLY A 148 2.28 10.37 -2.25
C GLY A 148 2.34 9.36 -1.11
N THR A 149 3.50 8.76 -0.92
CA THR A 149 3.72 7.73 0.11
C THR A 149 4.97 8.00 0.93
N LEU A 150 4.97 7.56 2.18
CA LEU A 150 6.15 7.47 3.03
C LEU A 150 6.69 6.04 2.98
N SER A 151 7.99 5.88 2.76
CA SER A 151 8.66 4.58 2.80
C SER A 151 9.40 4.44 4.12
N PHE A 152 9.09 3.39 4.86
CA PHE A 152 9.67 3.08 6.16
C PHE A 152 10.43 1.78 6.12
N CYS A 153 11.53 1.68 6.90
CA CYS A 153 12.26 0.43 7.09
C CYS A 153 12.60 0.16 8.55
N ILE A 154 12.78 -1.12 8.85
CA ILE A 154 13.36 -1.61 10.10
C ILE A 154 14.32 -2.76 9.77
N ALA A 155 15.49 -2.80 10.45
CA ALA A 155 16.47 -3.86 10.33
C ALA A 155 16.08 -5.07 11.18
#